data_b722c91ae693b68d3d9a1a53197a5128
#
_entry.id   b722c91ae693b68d3d9a1a53197a5128
#
_cell.length_a   1.000
_cell.length_b   1.000
_cell.length_c   1.000
_cell.angle_alpha   90.00
_cell.angle_beta   90.00
_cell.angle_gamma   90.00
#
_symmetry.space_group_name_H-M   'P 1'
#
loop_
_entity.id
_entity.type
_entity.pdbx_description
1 polymer ?
#
loop_
_entity_poly.entity_id
_entity_poly.type
_entity_poly.pdbx_seq_one_letter_code
_entity_poly.pdbx_strand_id
1 'polypeptide(L)'
;FRFQRMIIDELLLMPEKIYNEVIMPFLSVVDNPTERQEVYDLETQLIEKGKMKEEDRKRWPNNKIIGLSSASYKFEYLYKLYQQYENLILNENKQDGAHRTIMHFSYDCAPEQLYDQNLIKQSRATMSDSQFEREFGAIFTDDSSGYFKVSKMAGCTLADGEGQSVEVIGNPKDEYIL
;
A
#
# COMPACT_ATOMS: atom_id res chain seq x y z
N PHE A 1 -7.69 -16.56 15.15
CA PHE A 1 -7.45 -16.94 13.74
C PHE A 1 -6.02 -16.51 13.39
N ARG A 2 -5.30 -17.38 12.67
CA ARG A 2 -3.91 -17.16 12.24
C ARG A 2 -3.87 -17.39 10.74
N PHE A 3 -3.23 -16.51 10.00
CA PHE A 3 -3.14 -16.63 8.55
C PHE A 3 -1.66 -16.63 8.14
N GLN A 4 -1.23 -17.66 7.44
CA GLN A 4 0.09 -17.70 6.81
C GLN A 4 0.14 -16.91 5.52
N ARG A 5 -0.99 -16.82 4.84
CA ARG A 5 -1.13 -16.14 3.55
C ARG A 5 -2.42 -15.37 3.55
N MET A 6 -2.36 -14.13 3.15
CA MET A 6 -3.51 -13.26 3.00
C MET A 6 -3.48 -12.63 1.62
N ILE A 7 -4.61 -12.63 0.96
CA ILE A 7 -4.84 -11.92 -0.30
C ILE A 7 -5.88 -10.86 0.02
N ILE A 8 -5.54 -9.61 -0.24
CA ILE A 8 -6.45 -8.48 -0.12
C ILE A 8 -6.74 -8.02 -1.53
N ASP A 9 -7.99 -8.19 -1.94
CA ASP A 9 -8.50 -7.62 -3.17
C ASP A 9 -9.02 -6.21 -2.90
N GLU A 10 -8.91 -5.33 -3.88
CA GLU A 10 -9.25 -3.91 -3.78
C GLU A 10 -8.57 -3.20 -2.58
N LEU A 11 -7.25 -3.37 -2.47
CA LEU A 11 -6.46 -2.78 -1.37
C LEU A 11 -6.63 -1.25 -1.27
N LEU A 12 -6.97 -0.58 -2.38
CA LEU A 12 -7.32 0.84 -2.44
C LEU A 12 -8.41 1.21 -1.41
N LEU A 13 -9.40 0.32 -1.21
CA LEU A 13 -10.52 0.56 -0.29
C LEU A 13 -10.18 0.26 1.17
N MET A 14 -8.99 -0.27 1.45
CA MET A 14 -8.56 -0.64 2.81
C MET A 14 -8.10 0.61 3.59
N PRO A 15 -8.78 0.97 4.69
CA PRO A 15 -8.31 2.05 5.55
C PRO A 15 -6.93 1.73 6.16
N GLU A 16 -6.06 2.73 6.20
CA GLU A 16 -4.71 2.61 6.79
C GLU A 16 -4.73 2.01 8.19
N LYS A 17 -5.67 2.44 9.03
CA LYS A 17 -5.84 1.94 10.39
C LYS A 17 -6.13 0.44 10.42
N ILE A 18 -7.02 -0.04 9.57
CA ILE A 18 -7.37 -1.47 9.48
C ILE A 18 -6.16 -2.28 9.01
N TYR A 19 -5.45 -1.79 8.00
CA TYR A 19 -4.25 -2.46 7.50
C TYR A 19 -3.18 -2.60 8.59
N ASN A 20 -2.83 -1.51 9.27
CA ASN A 20 -1.73 -1.47 10.23
C ASN A 20 -2.09 -2.08 11.60
N GLU A 21 -3.31 -1.84 12.11
CA GLU A 21 -3.69 -2.24 13.47
C GLU A 21 -4.39 -3.60 13.54
N VAL A 22 -4.94 -4.09 12.43
CA VAL A 22 -5.64 -5.37 12.40
C VAL A 22 -4.90 -6.38 11.53
N ILE A 23 -4.70 -6.07 10.24
CA ILE A 23 -4.14 -7.02 9.27
C ILE A 23 -2.69 -7.40 9.61
N MET A 24 -1.83 -6.41 9.80
CA MET A 24 -0.40 -6.66 10.06
C MET A 24 -0.14 -7.44 11.35
N PRO A 25 -0.81 -7.16 12.50
CA PRO A 25 -0.67 -7.98 13.69
C PRO A 25 -1.13 -9.44 13.51
N PHE A 26 -2.21 -9.69 12.75
CA PHE A 26 -2.64 -11.06 12.45
C PHE A 26 -1.60 -11.85 11.64
N LEU A 27 -0.89 -11.18 10.74
CA LEU A 27 0.17 -11.80 9.93
C LEU A 27 1.50 -11.93 10.67
N SER A 28 1.68 -11.26 11.80
CA SER A 28 2.93 -11.34 12.59
C SER A 28 3.07 -12.67 13.35
N VAL A 29 1.96 -13.36 13.57
CA VAL A 29 1.96 -14.61 14.33
C VAL A 29 2.32 -15.78 13.43
N VAL A 30 3.37 -16.51 13.78
CA VAL A 30 3.81 -17.70 13.04
C VAL A 30 2.80 -18.85 13.20
N ASP A 31 2.72 -19.69 12.18
CA ASP A 31 1.95 -20.92 12.24
C ASP A 31 2.65 -21.97 13.11
N ASN A 32 1.84 -22.76 13.83
CA ASN A 32 2.31 -23.86 14.68
C ASN A 32 3.51 -23.50 15.57
N PRO A 33 3.40 -22.49 16.45
CA PRO A 33 4.54 -22.04 17.27
C PRO A 33 5.08 -23.16 18.15
N THR A 34 4.24 -24.07 18.63
CA THR A 34 4.65 -25.23 19.45
C THR A 34 5.52 -26.19 18.65
N GLU A 35 5.09 -26.58 17.45
CA GLU A 35 5.88 -27.44 16.56
C GLU A 35 7.22 -26.78 16.19
N ARG A 36 7.21 -25.49 15.93
CA ARG A 36 8.44 -24.74 15.63
C ARG A 36 9.42 -24.77 16.79
N GLN A 37 8.91 -24.63 18.02
CA GLN A 37 9.74 -24.69 19.22
C GLN A 37 10.30 -26.11 19.44
N GLU A 38 9.47 -27.14 19.31
CA GLU A 38 9.91 -28.52 19.44
C GLU A 38 11.01 -28.88 18.42
N VAL A 39 10.82 -28.48 17.16
CA VAL A 39 11.83 -28.70 16.12
C VAL A 39 13.12 -27.93 16.42
N TYR A 40 13.02 -26.67 16.86
CA TYR A 40 14.16 -25.87 17.21
C TYR A 40 14.98 -26.49 18.36
N ASP A 41 14.29 -26.98 19.41
CA ASP A 41 14.92 -27.61 20.56
C ASP A 41 15.61 -28.93 20.17
N LEU A 42 14.97 -29.73 19.32
CA LEU A 42 15.57 -30.97 18.78
C LEU A 42 16.82 -30.68 17.94
N GLU A 43 16.73 -29.71 17.02
CA GLU A 43 17.86 -29.29 16.18
C GLU A 43 19.03 -28.77 17.04
N THR A 44 18.73 -28.00 18.09
CA THR A 44 19.75 -27.49 19.03
C THR A 44 20.48 -28.64 19.70
N GLN A 45 19.76 -29.66 20.18
CA GLN A 45 20.39 -30.86 20.76
C GLN A 45 21.24 -31.64 19.75
N LEU A 46 20.84 -31.69 18.48
CA LEU A 46 21.60 -32.36 17.43
C LEU A 46 22.88 -31.58 17.08
N ILE A 47 22.84 -30.27 17.10
CA ILE A 47 23.98 -29.39 16.85
C ILE A 47 25.00 -29.54 18.03
N GLU A 48 24.54 -29.48 19.27
CA GLU A 48 25.36 -29.67 20.44
C GLU A 48 26.07 -31.04 20.45
N LYS A 49 25.42 -32.07 19.92
CA LYS A 49 25.99 -33.41 19.75
C LYS A 49 26.87 -33.56 18.50
N GLY A 50 27.09 -32.50 17.75
CA GLY A 50 27.87 -32.51 16.49
C GLY A 50 27.28 -33.33 15.37
N LYS A 51 25.96 -33.63 15.39
CA LYS A 51 25.25 -34.42 14.38
C LYS A 51 24.58 -33.57 13.29
N MET A 52 24.52 -32.27 13.50
CA MET A 52 23.88 -31.32 12.60
C MET A 52 24.64 -30.00 12.68
N LYS A 53 24.66 -29.23 11.58
CA LYS A 53 25.27 -27.90 11.56
C LYS A 53 24.17 -26.84 11.70
N GLU A 54 24.53 -25.63 12.14
CA GLU A 54 23.61 -24.49 12.28
C GLU A 54 22.96 -24.13 10.95
N GLU A 55 23.70 -24.22 9.83
CA GLU A 55 23.24 -23.93 8.48
C GLU A 55 22.15 -24.90 7.96
N ASP A 56 22.05 -26.10 8.55
CA ASP A 56 21.11 -27.14 8.16
C ASP A 56 19.76 -27.03 8.88
N ARG A 57 19.59 -26.04 9.79
CA ARG A 57 18.31 -25.84 10.48
C ARG A 57 17.15 -25.68 9.51
N LYS A 58 15.99 -26.24 9.86
CA LYS A 58 14.75 -26.15 9.09
C LYS A 58 14.34 -24.68 8.89
N ARG A 59 14.30 -24.25 7.65
CA ARG A 59 13.80 -22.93 7.29
C ARG A 59 12.28 -22.97 7.18
N TRP A 60 11.63 -22.19 8.01
CA TRP A 60 10.18 -22.05 7.98
C TRP A 60 9.76 -20.96 7.00
N PRO A 61 8.66 -21.15 6.25
CA PRO A 61 8.16 -20.11 5.37
C PRO A 61 7.68 -18.90 6.19
N ASN A 62 7.98 -17.71 5.71
CA ASN A 62 7.44 -16.48 6.26
C ASN A 62 5.97 -16.32 5.86
N ASN A 63 5.20 -15.65 6.71
CA ASN A 63 3.84 -15.24 6.37
C ASN A 63 3.89 -14.26 5.18
N LYS A 64 2.87 -14.32 4.33
CA LYS A 64 2.81 -13.54 3.08
C LYS A 64 1.50 -12.77 2.99
N ILE A 65 1.61 -11.55 2.46
CA ILE A 65 0.47 -10.74 2.06
C ILE A 65 0.60 -10.40 0.58
N ILE A 66 -0.51 -10.47 -0.13
CA ILE A 66 -0.63 -10.06 -1.53
C ILE A 66 -1.75 -9.06 -1.58
N GLY A 67 -1.45 -7.83 -1.94
CA GLY A 67 -2.42 -6.79 -2.20
C GLY A 67 -2.66 -6.66 -3.70
N LEU A 68 -3.91 -6.73 -4.11
CA LEU A 68 -4.36 -6.47 -5.47
C LEU A 68 -5.20 -5.20 -5.47
N SER A 69 -5.01 -4.33 -6.43
CA SER A 69 -5.78 -3.09 -6.51
C SER A 69 -5.60 -2.39 -7.84
N SER A 70 -6.57 -1.58 -8.22
CA SER A 70 -6.37 -0.48 -9.17
C SER A 70 -5.43 0.57 -8.55
N ALA A 71 -4.86 1.45 -9.37
CA ALA A 71 -4.10 2.57 -8.86
C ALA A 71 -5.02 3.61 -8.20
N SER A 72 -4.43 4.44 -7.34
CA SER A 72 -5.15 5.46 -6.57
C SER A 72 -4.70 6.88 -6.92
N TYR A 73 -5.28 7.85 -6.24
CA TYR A 73 -4.69 9.18 -6.18
C TYR A 73 -3.43 9.17 -5.28
N LYS A 74 -2.47 10.04 -5.59
CA LYS A 74 -1.21 10.13 -4.84
C LYS A 74 -1.37 10.59 -3.38
N PHE A 75 -2.50 11.18 -3.00
CA PHE A 75 -2.78 11.54 -1.61
C PHE A 75 -3.40 10.40 -0.79
N GLU A 76 -3.80 9.30 -1.43
CA GLU A 76 -4.44 8.16 -0.76
C GLU A 76 -3.41 7.20 -0.14
N TYR A 77 -3.89 6.40 0.82
CA TYR A 77 -3.03 5.48 1.57
C TYR A 77 -2.30 4.46 0.69
N LEU A 78 -2.95 3.95 -0.35
CA LEU A 78 -2.33 2.98 -1.26
C LEU A 78 -1.05 3.52 -1.90
N TYR A 79 -1.02 4.79 -2.31
CA TYR A 79 0.19 5.40 -2.86
C TYR A 79 1.29 5.58 -1.82
N LYS A 80 0.94 5.97 -0.58
CA LYS A 80 1.91 6.03 0.53
C LYS A 80 2.52 4.67 0.79
N LEU A 81 1.68 3.62 0.81
CA LEU A 81 2.12 2.25 1.00
C LEU A 81 3.05 1.81 -0.15
N TYR A 82 2.69 2.11 -1.39
CA TYR A 82 3.54 1.89 -2.56
C TYR A 82 4.92 2.51 -2.39
N GLN A 83 4.99 3.81 -2.05
CA GLN A 83 6.26 4.51 -1.84
C GLN A 83 7.10 3.90 -0.71
N GLN A 84 6.46 3.49 0.40
CA GLN A 84 7.15 2.81 1.50
C GLN A 84 7.77 1.50 1.04
N TYR A 85 7.03 0.67 0.31
CA TYR A 85 7.54 -0.59 -0.23
C TYR A 85 8.63 -0.38 -1.30
N GLU A 86 8.47 0.60 -2.17
CA GLU A 86 9.49 0.97 -3.14
C GLU A 86 10.81 1.36 -2.46
N ASN A 87 10.74 2.22 -1.44
CA ASN A 87 11.90 2.60 -0.64
C ASN A 87 12.55 1.40 0.07
N LEU A 88 11.74 0.49 0.63
CA LEU A 88 12.24 -0.72 1.25
C LEU A 88 12.96 -1.62 0.23
N ILE A 89 12.41 -1.80 -0.96
CA ILE A 89 13.02 -2.61 -2.04
C ILE A 89 14.33 -1.99 -2.51
N LEU A 90 14.37 -0.67 -2.70
CA LEU A 90 15.56 0.04 -3.18
C LEU A 90 16.69 0.10 -2.14
N ASN A 91 16.34 0.16 -0.86
CA ASN A 91 17.29 0.28 0.25
C ASN A 91 17.52 -1.05 1.00
N GLU A 92 16.98 -2.14 0.52
CA GLU A 92 17.08 -3.45 1.18
C GLU A 92 18.52 -3.93 1.25
N ASN A 93 19.05 -3.97 2.47
CA ASN A 93 20.19 -4.82 2.76
C ASN A 93 19.70 -6.27 2.66
N LYS A 94 20.25 -7.06 1.75
CA LYS A 94 19.88 -8.46 1.46
C LYS A 94 19.95 -9.42 2.69
N GLN A 95 20.15 -8.88 3.88
CA GLN A 95 20.37 -9.64 5.10
C GLN A 95 19.09 -9.96 5.90
N ASP A 96 17.98 -9.25 5.67
CA ASP A 96 16.77 -9.46 6.50
C ASP A 96 15.84 -10.58 6.03
N GLY A 97 16.16 -11.22 4.89
CA GLY A 97 15.42 -12.38 4.36
C GLY A 97 13.96 -12.08 3.95
N ALA A 98 13.54 -10.83 3.99
CA ALA A 98 12.20 -10.43 3.57
C ALA A 98 12.18 -10.21 2.05
N HIS A 99 11.25 -10.85 1.36
CA HIS A 99 11.04 -10.67 -0.08
C HIS A 99 9.84 -9.76 -0.31
N ARG A 100 10.08 -8.63 -0.96
CA ARG A 100 9.06 -7.66 -1.34
C ARG A 100 9.04 -7.52 -2.85
N THR A 101 7.87 -7.39 -3.42
CA THR A 101 7.69 -7.23 -4.87
C THR A 101 6.55 -6.26 -5.11
N ILE A 102 6.76 -5.35 -6.05
CA ILE A 102 5.72 -4.49 -6.59
C ILE A 102 5.60 -4.80 -8.08
N MET A 103 4.37 -4.94 -8.55
CA MET A 103 4.08 -5.20 -9.95
C MET A 103 3.04 -4.20 -10.43
N HIS A 104 3.32 -3.54 -11.54
CA HIS A 104 2.38 -2.68 -12.25
C HIS A 104 2.02 -3.33 -13.57
N PHE A 105 0.75 -3.55 -13.79
CA PHE A 105 0.23 -4.10 -15.03
C PHE A 105 -0.85 -3.17 -15.57
N SER A 106 -0.55 -2.47 -16.65
CA SER A 106 -1.58 -1.78 -17.40
C SER A 106 -2.33 -2.78 -18.30
N TYR A 107 -3.53 -2.42 -18.74
CA TYR A 107 -4.38 -3.29 -19.55
C TYR A 107 -3.72 -3.70 -20.87
N ASP A 108 -2.81 -2.90 -21.41
CA ASP A 108 -2.09 -3.17 -22.65
C ASP A 108 -0.90 -4.15 -22.48
N CYS A 109 -0.57 -4.54 -21.24
CA CYS A 109 0.45 -5.57 -20.97
C CYS A 109 -0.03 -6.98 -21.35
N ALA A 110 -1.33 -7.22 -21.46
CA ALA A 110 -1.86 -8.52 -21.84
C ALA A 110 -2.32 -8.53 -23.31
N PRO A 111 -2.33 -9.74 -23.95
CA PRO A 111 -2.80 -9.88 -25.33
C PRO A 111 -4.22 -9.35 -25.52
N GLU A 112 -4.49 -8.70 -26.66
CA GLU A 112 -5.79 -8.09 -26.97
C GLU A 112 -6.96 -9.09 -26.89
N GLN A 113 -6.69 -10.37 -27.14
CA GLN A 113 -7.69 -11.43 -27.10
C GLN A 113 -8.24 -11.71 -25.69
N LEU A 114 -7.54 -11.24 -24.64
CA LEU A 114 -7.96 -11.42 -23.25
C LEU A 114 -8.89 -10.31 -22.75
N TYR A 115 -9.15 -9.28 -23.56
CA TYR A 115 -10.02 -8.16 -23.21
C TYR A 115 -11.23 -8.06 -24.10
N ASP A 116 -12.31 -7.56 -23.52
CA ASP A 116 -13.42 -7.03 -24.30
C ASP A 116 -13.07 -5.61 -24.80
N GLN A 117 -12.63 -5.52 -26.05
CA GLN A 117 -12.22 -4.29 -26.70
C GLN A 117 -13.37 -3.24 -26.76
N ASN A 118 -14.63 -3.70 -26.82
CA ASN A 118 -15.77 -2.80 -26.84
C ASN A 118 -15.97 -2.17 -25.46
N LEU A 119 -15.82 -2.97 -24.40
CA LEU A 119 -15.90 -2.47 -23.03
C LEU A 119 -14.81 -1.44 -22.74
N ILE A 120 -13.56 -1.71 -23.17
CA ILE A 120 -12.45 -0.75 -23.01
C ILE A 120 -12.72 0.56 -23.75
N LYS A 121 -13.19 0.49 -25.01
CA LYS A 121 -13.57 1.69 -25.78
C LYS A 121 -14.70 2.47 -25.12
N GLN A 122 -15.71 1.78 -24.61
CA GLN A 122 -16.82 2.39 -23.89
C GLN A 122 -16.32 3.07 -22.58
N SER A 123 -15.50 2.38 -21.80
CA SER A 123 -14.90 2.93 -20.57
C SER A 123 -14.06 4.18 -20.88
N ARG A 124 -13.25 4.13 -21.94
CA ARG A 124 -12.46 5.28 -22.39
C ARG A 124 -13.32 6.49 -22.79
N ALA A 125 -14.50 6.25 -23.36
CA ALA A 125 -15.43 7.30 -23.79
C ALA A 125 -16.24 7.89 -22.62
N THR A 126 -16.45 7.14 -21.54
CA THR A 126 -17.34 7.53 -20.43
C THR A 126 -16.60 7.99 -19.18
N MET A 127 -15.37 7.54 -18.98
CA MET A 127 -14.53 7.91 -17.83
C MET A 127 -13.72 9.18 -18.14
N SER A 128 -13.35 9.91 -17.09
CA SER A 128 -12.33 10.94 -17.23
C SER A 128 -10.96 10.31 -17.51
N ASP A 129 -10.05 11.05 -18.14
CA ASP A 129 -8.71 10.53 -18.46
C ASP A 129 -8.00 10.02 -17.20
N SER A 130 -8.02 10.77 -16.10
CA SER A 130 -7.38 10.35 -14.85
C SER A 130 -8.04 9.12 -14.22
N GLN A 131 -9.33 8.94 -14.37
CA GLN A 131 -10.01 7.72 -13.90
C GLN A 131 -9.62 6.51 -14.74
N PHE A 132 -9.59 6.66 -16.06
CA PHE A 132 -9.18 5.58 -16.95
C PHE A 132 -7.71 5.18 -16.71
N GLU A 133 -6.83 6.15 -16.50
CA GLU A 133 -5.41 5.88 -16.16
C GLU A 133 -5.26 5.10 -14.86
N ARG A 134 -6.06 5.39 -13.84
CA ARG A 134 -6.01 4.63 -12.59
C ARG A 134 -6.56 3.22 -12.73
N GLU A 135 -7.73 3.07 -13.34
CA GLU A 135 -8.45 1.79 -13.40
C GLU A 135 -7.83 0.82 -14.42
N PHE A 136 -7.39 1.32 -15.56
CA PHE A 136 -6.88 0.50 -16.66
C PHE A 136 -5.37 0.65 -16.87
N GLY A 137 -4.83 1.84 -16.62
CA GLY A 137 -3.42 2.14 -16.85
C GLY A 137 -2.49 1.80 -15.70
N ALA A 138 -3.02 1.46 -14.53
CA ALA A 138 -2.26 1.26 -13.28
C ALA A 138 -1.37 2.47 -12.91
N ILE A 139 -1.82 3.70 -13.22
CA ILE A 139 -1.07 4.94 -13.03
C ILE A 139 -1.63 5.70 -11.83
N PHE A 140 -0.79 6.01 -10.86
CA PHE A 140 -1.15 6.91 -9.76
C PHE A 140 -1.26 8.34 -10.26
N THR A 141 -2.41 8.96 -10.08
CA THR A 141 -2.71 10.29 -10.59
C THR A 141 -2.76 11.34 -9.48
N ASP A 142 -2.45 12.57 -9.83
CA ASP A 142 -2.74 13.72 -8.97
C ASP A 142 -4.23 14.07 -9.06
N ASP A 143 -4.75 14.82 -8.08
CA ASP A 143 -6.14 15.30 -8.07
C ASP A 143 -6.41 16.44 -9.05
N SER A 144 -5.59 16.52 -10.12
CA SER A 144 -5.62 17.64 -11.07
C SER A 144 -6.97 17.83 -11.79
N SER A 145 -7.82 16.79 -11.79
CA SER A 145 -9.15 16.81 -12.39
C SER A 145 -10.28 17.14 -11.40
N GLY A 146 -9.99 17.29 -10.12
CA GLY A 146 -10.98 17.69 -9.11
C GLY A 146 -11.37 19.16 -9.23
N TYR A 147 -12.63 19.49 -8.89
CA TYR A 147 -13.11 20.88 -8.84
C TYR A 147 -12.25 21.75 -7.92
N PHE A 148 -11.82 21.19 -6.79
CA PHE A 148 -10.85 21.80 -5.88
C PHE A 148 -9.54 21.01 -5.92
N LYS A 149 -8.48 21.59 -6.43
CA LYS A 149 -7.16 20.96 -6.43
C LYS A 149 -6.58 20.97 -5.01
N VAL A 150 -6.18 19.81 -4.46
CA VAL A 150 -5.56 19.70 -3.14
C VAL A 150 -4.33 20.62 -3.03
N SER A 151 -3.54 20.73 -4.10
CA SER A 151 -2.41 21.67 -4.14
C SER A 151 -2.80 23.12 -3.94
N LYS A 152 -3.99 23.53 -4.46
CA LYS A 152 -4.50 24.89 -4.22
C LYS A 152 -5.08 25.04 -2.81
N MET A 153 -5.76 24.01 -2.31
CA MET A 153 -6.27 24.00 -0.93
C MET A 153 -5.13 24.05 0.09
N ALA A 154 -4.07 23.28 -0.13
CA ALA A 154 -2.87 23.32 0.72
C ALA A 154 -2.19 24.70 0.74
N GLY A 155 -2.21 25.42 -0.38
CA GLY A 155 -1.72 26.79 -0.45
C GLY A 155 -2.64 27.83 0.22
N CYS A 156 -3.88 27.46 0.52
CA CYS A 156 -4.84 28.32 1.23
C CYS A 156 -4.92 28.01 2.75
N THR A 157 -4.27 26.94 3.21
CA THR A 157 -4.18 26.62 4.64
C THR A 157 -2.99 27.35 5.24
N LEU A 158 -3.22 28.05 6.34
CA LEU A 158 -2.14 28.64 7.13
C LEU A 158 -1.30 27.53 7.78
N ALA A 159 0.00 27.72 7.86
CA ALA A 159 0.87 26.83 8.62
C ALA A 159 0.46 26.83 10.10
N ASP A 160 0.63 25.69 10.79
CA ASP A 160 0.35 25.58 12.22
C ASP A 160 1.12 26.68 12.99
N GLY A 161 0.36 27.54 13.66
CA GLY A 161 0.90 28.69 14.42
C GLY A 161 0.81 30.06 13.73
N GLU A 162 0.42 30.12 12.45
CA GLU A 162 0.21 31.39 11.72
C GLU A 162 -1.27 31.82 11.69
N GLY A 163 -2.07 31.36 12.65
CA GLY A 163 -3.47 31.73 12.73
C GLY A 163 -3.65 33.22 12.88
N GLN A 164 -4.11 33.91 11.83
CA GLN A 164 -4.65 35.25 11.99
C GLN A 164 -5.88 35.17 12.89
N SER A 165 -5.92 35.99 13.94
CA SER A 165 -7.12 36.11 14.73
C SER A 165 -8.27 36.57 13.82
N VAL A 166 -9.40 35.84 13.89
CA VAL A 166 -10.61 36.29 13.21
C VAL A 166 -10.93 37.67 13.73
N GLU A 167 -10.87 38.69 12.88
CA GLU A 167 -11.28 40.01 13.27
C GLU A 167 -12.77 40.03 13.52
N VAL A 168 -13.16 40.29 14.76
CA VAL A 168 -14.59 40.34 15.17
C VAL A 168 -15.27 41.59 14.59
N ILE A 169 -14.51 42.60 14.19
CA ILE A 169 -14.99 43.85 13.60
C ILE A 169 -14.30 44.02 12.24
N GLY A 170 -15.13 43.98 11.19
CA GLY A 170 -14.63 44.19 9.83
C GLY A 170 -14.06 45.59 9.63
N ASN A 171 -13.09 45.72 8.75
CA ASN A 171 -12.54 47.01 8.38
C ASN A 171 -13.56 47.73 7.47
N PRO A 172 -13.97 49.00 7.77
CA PRO A 172 -14.95 49.75 6.97
C PRO A 172 -14.52 50.01 5.52
N LYS A 173 -13.27 49.71 5.15
CA LYS A 173 -12.73 49.87 3.79
C LYS A 173 -12.76 48.59 2.98
N ASP A 174 -13.11 47.44 3.59
CA ASP A 174 -13.13 46.15 2.93
C ASP A 174 -14.57 45.76 2.55
N GLU A 175 -14.77 45.18 1.37
CA GLU A 175 -16.03 44.59 0.98
C GLU A 175 -16.06 43.15 1.47
N TYR A 176 -17.07 42.81 2.27
CA TYR A 176 -17.32 41.44 2.77
C TYR A 176 -18.44 40.82 1.97
N ILE A 177 -18.19 39.64 1.40
CA ILE A 177 -19.20 38.82 0.74
C ILE A 177 -19.69 37.79 1.77
N LEU A 178 -20.99 37.85 2.09
CA LEU A 178 -21.67 36.89 2.96
C LEU A 178 -22.17 35.70 2.16
#